data_1a8fc7995090c761548f36ec26691ef6
#
_entry.id   1a8fc7995090c761548f36ec26691ef6
#
_cell.length_a   1.000
_cell.length_b   1.000
_cell.length_c   1.000
_cell.angle_alpha   90.00
_cell.angle_beta   90.00
_cell.angle_gamma   90.00
#
_symmetry.space_group_name_H-M   'P 1'
#
loop_
_entity.id
_entity.type
_entity.pdbx_description
1 polymer ?
#
loop_
_entity_poly.entity_id
_entity_poly.type
_entity_poly.pdbx_seq_one_letter_code
_entity_poly.pdbx_strand_id
1 'polypeptide(L)'
;MSNGILALLAFSPILLAAVLLIGLRWPAKHAMPLVYLLTAAVGLFAWDMTLNRVLASTLQGLLITLGLLWIIFGAILLLNTLKHSGGITAIRAGFATISPDRRIQAIIIAWLFGCFIEGASGFGTPAAIAAPLLVAIGFPAMAAVLMGMLVQSTPVSFGAVGTPIIVGLNTGLDTATIGAQLVEQGSSWAQFLQLITSEVAIIHATVGVIMPTVMAMMLTRFFGQEKSWKAGLEVLPFAIFAGIAFVVPYVFTGVFLGPEFPSLLGGLIGLAIVTSAARFGFLVPKKTWDFAPADKWPSEWLGTVEMKLDELTAKPMSALRAWLPYVLVGALLVISRVFPEVGNALKAVVVNFPDLMGEAGVSANFQPLYLPGGILVAVVLATFFLHGMKARDLGKAVKESSSVLLSAGFVLLFTVPMVRILINSGVNGAELASMPILMARWVADSVGGIYPLLAPSIGALGAFIAGSNTVSNMMFSQFQFGVASSLGISSALIVAVQAVGAAAGNMVAIHNVVAASATVGLLGREGSTLRKTIWPTLYYVLFTGIIAMIAIYVLGVSDPLVAN
;
A
#
# COMPACT_ATOMS: atom_id res chain seq x y z
N MET A 1 -36.51 0.79 -13.51
CA MET A 1 -35.95 -0.43 -12.86
C MET A 1 -36.04 -0.28 -11.35
N SER A 2 -36.15 -1.37 -10.57
CA SER A 2 -36.09 -1.25 -9.09
C SER A 2 -34.68 -0.87 -8.64
N ASN A 3 -34.57 -0.20 -7.46
CA ASN A 3 -33.27 0.22 -6.91
C ASN A 3 -32.29 -0.96 -6.74
N GLY A 4 -32.81 -2.15 -6.40
CA GLY A 4 -31.97 -3.35 -6.27
C GLY A 4 -31.39 -3.84 -7.62
N ILE A 5 -32.15 -3.76 -8.72
CA ILE A 5 -31.65 -4.12 -10.05
C ILE A 5 -30.59 -3.12 -10.49
N LEU A 6 -30.82 -1.83 -10.28
CA LEU A 6 -29.85 -0.78 -10.59
C LEU A 6 -28.56 -0.93 -9.77
N ALA A 7 -28.68 -1.25 -8.48
CA ALA A 7 -27.52 -1.54 -7.64
C ALA A 7 -26.73 -2.75 -8.15
N LEU A 8 -27.41 -3.85 -8.55
CA LEU A 8 -26.75 -5.02 -9.13
C LEU A 8 -26.04 -4.69 -10.45
N LEU A 9 -26.66 -3.87 -11.31
CA LEU A 9 -25.99 -3.40 -12.54
C LEU A 9 -24.76 -2.56 -12.23
N ALA A 10 -24.84 -1.67 -11.25
CA ALA A 10 -23.69 -0.88 -10.79
C ALA A 10 -22.58 -1.75 -10.20
N PHE A 11 -22.92 -2.82 -9.46
CA PHE A 11 -21.96 -3.81 -8.94
C PHE A 11 -21.41 -4.74 -10.03
N SER A 12 -22.05 -4.88 -11.18
CA SER A 12 -21.69 -5.88 -12.18
C SER A 12 -20.23 -5.82 -12.65
N PRO A 13 -19.55 -4.64 -12.83
CA PRO A 13 -18.14 -4.59 -13.16
C PRO A 13 -17.25 -5.18 -12.05
N ILE A 14 -17.59 -4.89 -10.79
CA ILE A 14 -16.84 -5.40 -9.62
C ILE A 14 -17.04 -6.92 -9.51
N LEU A 15 -18.27 -7.40 -9.69
CA LEU A 15 -18.58 -8.84 -9.70
C LEU A 15 -17.86 -9.55 -10.85
N LEU A 16 -17.83 -8.96 -12.05
CA LEU A 16 -17.08 -9.51 -13.17
C LEU A 16 -15.58 -9.59 -12.85
N ALA A 17 -15.00 -8.53 -12.27
CA ALA A 17 -13.62 -8.56 -11.83
C ALA A 17 -13.36 -9.69 -10.84
N ALA A 18 -14.23 -9.87 -9.83
CA ALA A 18 -14.13 -10.95 -8.86
C ALA A 18 -14.22 -12.34 -9.52
N VAL A 19 -15.18 -12.55 -10.43
CA VAL A 19 -15.34 -13.83 -11.15
C VAL A 19 -14.10 -14.14 -12.00
N LEU A 20 -13.62 -13.17 -12.78
CA LEU A 20 -12.47 -13.39 -13.66
C LEU A 20 -11.17 -13.61 -12.87
N LEU A 21 -10.89 -12.77 -11.86
CA LEU A 21 -9.62 -12.80 -11.14
C LEU A 21 -9.59 -13.89 -10.06
N ILE A 22 -10.67 -14.08 -9.30
CA ILE A 22 -10.75 -15.06 -8.21
C ILE A 22 -11.28 -16.40 -8.73
N GLY A 23 -12.44 -16.40 -9.39
CA GLY A 23 -13.13 -17.61 -9.85
C GLY A 23 -12.34 -18.31 -10.96
N LEU A 24 -12.06 -17.61 -12.04
CA LEU A 24 -11.37 -18.15 -13.21
C LEU A 24 -9.84 -17.98 -13.16
N ARG A 25 -9.31 -17.25 -12.17
CA ARG A 25 -7.86 -17.00 -11.98
C ARG A 25 -7.17 -16.39 -13.21
N TRP A 26 -7.87 -15.54 -13.93
CA TRP A 26 -7.29 -14.85 -15.08
C TRP A 26 -6.27 -13.81 -14.63
N PRO A 27 -5.17 -13.61 -15.38
CA PRO A 27 -4.28 -12.49 -15.15
C PRO A 27 -5.01 -11.16 -15.30
N ALA A 28 -4.74 -10.20 -14.42
CA ALA A 28 -5.40 -8.89 -14.40
C ALA A 28 -5.32 -8.16 -15.75
N LYS A 29 -4.23 -8.33 -16.50
CA LYS A 29 -4.06 -7.77 -17.85
C LYS A 29 -5.12 -8.25 -18.86
N HIS A 30 -5.74 -9.40 -18.66
CA HIS A 30 -6.81 -9.91 -19.52
C HIS A 30 -8.21 -9.62 -18.94
N ALA A 31 -8.33 -9.60 -17.61
CA ALA A 31 -9.60 -9.34 -16.93
C ALA A 31 -10.01 -7.87 -17.00
N MET A 32 -9.11 -6.94 -16.68
CA MET A 32 -9.46 -5.52 -16.55
C MET A 32 -9.94 -4.84 -17.84
N PRO A 33 -9.46 -5.18 -19.05
CA PRO A 33 -10.07 -4.70 -20.29
C PRO A 33 -11.56 -5.04 -20.41
N LEU A 34 -11.96 -6.28 -20.04
CA LEU A 34 -13.37 -6.70 -20.10
C LEU A 34 -14.21 -5.99 -19.04
N VAL A 35 -13.65 -5.80 -17.85
CA VAL A 35 -14.33 -5.06 -16.77
C VAL A 35 -14.56 -3.60 -17.18
N TYR A 36 -13.55 -2.96 -17.79
CA TYR A 36 -13.69 -1.61 -18.33
C TYR A 36 -14.80 -1.53 -19.42
N LEU A 37 -14.80 -2.47 -20.37
CA LEU A 37 -15.83 -2.51 -21.42
C LEU A 37 -17.24 -2.71 -20.85
N LEU A 38 -17.40 -3.59 -19.84
CA LEU A 38 -18.68 -3.75 -19.15
C LEU A 38 -19.10 -2.45 -18.46
N THR A 39 -18.16 -1.78 -17.77
CA THR A 39 -18.46 -0.51 -17.10
C THR A 39 -18.93 0.57 -18.10
N ALA A 40 -18.24 0.69 -19.23
CA ALA A 40 -18.63 1.60 -20.29
C ALA A 40 -20.02 1.26 -20.86
N ALA A 41 -20.30 -0.03 -21.08
CA ALA A 41 -21.61 -0.50 -21.54
C ALA A 41 -22.73 -0.20 -20.53
N VAL A 42 -22.51 -0.46 -19.24
CA VAL A 42 -23.46 -0.12 -18.17
C VAL A 42 -23.69 1.40 -18.13
N GLY A 43 -22.64 2.20 -18.25
CA GLY A 43 -22.75 3.67 -18.32
C GLY A 43 -23.59 4.14 -19.49
N LEU A 44 -23.33 3.63 -20.68
CA LEU A 44 -24.05 4.02 -21.91
C LEU A 44 -25.51 3.55 -21.92
N PHE A 45 -25.76 2.28 -21.57
CA PHE A 45 -27.07 1.66 -21.82
C PHE A 45 -28.00 1.62 -20.60
N ALA A 46 -27.45 1.61 -19.38
CA ALA A 46 -28.26 1.56 -18.16
C ALA A 46 -28.34 2.92 -17.45
N TRP A 47 -27.28 3.73 -17.50
CA TRP A 47 -27.27 5.10 -16.96
C TRP A 47 -27.58 6.18 -18.00
N ASP A 48 -27.67 5.83 -19.29
CA ASP A 48 -27.87 6.78 -20.38
C ASP A 48 -26.84 7.93 -20.37
N MET A 49 -25.57 7.56 -20.10
CA MET A 49 -24.46 8.49 -20.26
C MET A 49 -24.21 8.77 -21.73
N THR A 50 -23.88 10.01 -22.08
CA THR A 50 -23.46 10.30 -23.45
C THR A 50 -22.13 9.59 -23.77
N LEU A 51 -21.94 9.19 -25.02
CA LEU A 51 -20.67 8.63 -25.49
C LEU A 51 -19.51 9.60 -25.21
N ASN A 52 -19.75 10.91 -25.41
CA ASN A 52 -18.76 11.95 -25.11
C ASN A 52 -18.33 11.93 -23.65
N ARG A 53 -19.27 11.79 -22.71
CA ARG A 53 -19.00 11.70 -21.27
C ARG A 53 -18.18 10.47 -20.90
N VAL A 54 -18.49 9.30 -21.50
CA VAL A 54 -17.73 8.07 -21.31
C VAL A 54 -16.30 8.21 -21.85
N LEU A 55 -16.12 8.80 -23.03
CA LEU A 55 -14.80 9.03 -23.62
C LEU A 55 -13.99 10.07 -22.82
N ALA A 56 -14.62 11.16 -22.37
CA ALA A 56 -13.99 12.16 -21.51
C ALA A 56 -13.51 11.54 -20.18
N SER A 57 -14.36 10.72 -19.55
CA SER A 57 -14.01 9.98 -18.32
C SER A 57 -12.87 8.99 -18.55
N THR A 58 -12.86 8.34 -19.71
CA THR A 58 -11.74 7.45 -20.10
C THR A 58 -10.45 8.23 -20.26
N LEU A 59 -10.47 9.36 -20.97
CA LEU A 59 -9.30 10.21 -21.14
C LEU A 59 -8.81 10.78 -19.81
N GLN A 60 -9.72 11.21 -18.92
CA GLN A 60 -9.38 11.62 -17.56
C GLN A 60 -8.63 10.50 -16.81
N GLY A 61 -9.15 9.27 -16.87
CA GLY A 61 -8.51 8.11 -16.24
C GLY A 61 -7.12 7.81 -16.79
N LEU A 62 -6.92 7.94 -18.11
CA LEU A 62 -5.61 7.78 -18.73
C LEU A 62 -4.60 8.85 -18.29
N LEU A 63 -5.03 10.11 -18.20
CA LEU A 63 -4.17 11.21 -17.71
C LEU A 63 -3.79 11.02 -16.24
N ILE A 64 -4.72 10.61 -15.40
CA ILE A 64 -4.43 10.26 -13.99
C ILE A 64 -3.45 9.09 -13.92
N THR A 65 -3.61 8.09 -14.79
CA THR A 65 -2.68 6.94 -14.87
C THR A 65 -1.25 7.38 -15.14
N LEU A 66 -1.01 8.41 -15.96
CA LEU A 66 0.34 8.94 -16.19
C LEU A 66 0.97 9.46 -14.88
N GLY A 67 0.22 10.18 -14.06
CA GLY A 67 0.70 10.66 -12.76
C GLY A 67 1.07 9.51 -11.81
N LEU A 68 0.25 8.47 -11.76
CA LEU A 68 0.51 7.28 -10.97
C LEU A 68 1.75 6.53 -11.48
N LEU A 69 1.86 6.32 -12.80
CA LEU A 69 3.02 5.67 -13.41
C LEU A 69 4.31 6.45 -13.19
N TRP A 70 4.25 7.78 -13.13
CA TRP A 70 5.39 8.63 -12.79
C TRP A 70 5.92 8.36 -11.37
N ILE A 71 5.02 8.23 -10.38
CA ILE A 71 5.41 7.89 -9.00
C ILE A 71 5.99 6.48 -8.93
N ILE A 72 5.32 5.50 -9.55
CA ILE A 72 5.76 4.10 -9.59
C ILE A 72 7.15 4.00 -10.24
N PHE A 73 7.35 4.69 -11.36
CA PHE A 73 8.64 4.72 -12.05
C PHE A 73 9.75 5.26 -11.15
N GLY A 74 9.54 6.43 -10.52
CA GLY A 74 10.53 7.03 -9.62
C GLY A 74 10.91 6.10 -8.47
N ALA A 75 9.93 5.46 -7.83
CA ALA A 75 10.13 4.55 -6.71
C ALA A 75 10.95 3.30 -7.11
N ILE A 76 10.56 2.64 -8.21
CA ILE A 76 11.26 1.45 -8.71
C ILE A 76 12.64 1.82 -9.26
N LEU A 77 12.77 2.98 -9.90
CA LEU A 77 14.05 3.45 -10.42
C LEU A 77 15.05 3.71 -9.30
N LEU A 78 14.65 4.34 -8.20
CA LEU A 78 15.52 4.54 -7.03
C LEU A 78 15.98 3.19 -6.46
N LEU A 79 15.07 2.25 -6.30
CA LEU A 79 15.40 0.90 -5.81
C LEU A 79 16.40 0.18 -6.72
N ASN A 80 16.16 0.17 -8.03
CA ASN A 80 17.06 -0.46 -9.01
C ASN A 80 18.41 0.27 -9.09
N THR A 81 18.43 1.58 -8.94
CA THR A 81 19.66 2.37 -8.86
C THR A 81 20.49 1.95 -7.66
N LEU A 82 19.88 1.81 -6.48
CA LEU A 82 20.56 1.33 -5.28
C LEU A 82 21.01 -0.13 -5.40
N LYS A 83 20.24 -0.97 -6.09
CA LYS A 83 20.63 -2.35 -6.41
C LYS A 83 21.89 -2.38 -7.29
N HIS A 84 21.90 -1.65 -8.41
CA HIS A 84 23.03 -1.64 -9.36
C HIS A 84 24.25 -0.88 -8.86
N SER A 85 24.08 0.08 -7.93
CA SER A 85 25.21 0.77 -7.29
C SER A 85 25.88 -0.04 -6.19
N GLY A 86 25.25 -1.13 -5.72
CA GLY A 86 25.70 -1.91 -4.56
C GLY A 86 25.21 -1.36 -3.19
N GLY A 87 24.41 -0.28 -3.21
CA GLY A 87 23.85 0.32 -1.97
C GLY A 87 22.98 -0.67 -1.18
N ILE A 88 22.07 -1.38 -1.87
CA ILE A 88 21.24 -2.41 -1.23
C ILE A 88 22.09 -3.53 -0.62
N THR A 89 23.16 -3.96 -1.30
CA THR A 89 24.08 -4.99 -0.80
C THR A 89 24.77 -4.52 0.49
N ALA A 90 25.24 -3.27 0.53
CA ALA A 90 25.86 -2.69 1.72
C ALA A 90 24.88 -2.56 2.90
N ILE A 91 23.64 -2.15 2.64
CA ILE A 91 22.58 -2.09 3.64
C ILE A 91 22.29 -3.49 4.21
N ARG A 92 22.15 -4.51 3.35
CA ARG A 92 21.89 -5.90 3.75
C ARG A 92 23.03 -6.48 4.61
N ALA A 93 24.28 -6.24 4.24
CA ALA A 93 25.44 -6.70 5.01
C ALA A 93 25.43 -6.15 6.44
N GLY A 94 24.92 -4.93 6.66
CA GLY A 94 24.79 -4.32 7.97
C GLY A 94 23.83 -5.05 8.92
N PHE A 95 22.91 -5.87 8.39
CA PHE A 95 21.90 -6.59 9.19
C PHE A 95 22.35 -7.98 9.63
N ALA A 96 23.28 -8.61 8.92
CA ALA A 96 23.67 -10.01 9.15
C ALA A 96 24.24 -10.27 10.55
N THR A 97 24.79 -9.27 11.21
CA THR A 97 25.51 -9.39 12.50
C THR A 97 24.80 -8.73 13.69
N ILE A 98 23.53 -8.30 13.54
CA ILE A 98 22.87 -7.51 14.59
C ILE A 98 22.48 -8.36 15.81
N SER A 99 22.00 -9.57 15.61
CA SER A 99 21.58 -10.47 16.69
C SER A 99 21.66 -11.93 16.23
N PRO A 100 22.05 -12.87 17.12
CA PRO A 100 21.99 -14.30 16.82
C PRO A 100 20.56 -14.88 16.90
N ASP A 101 19.60 -14.17 17.50
CA ASP A 101 18.21 -14.63 17.65
C ASP A 101 17.42 -14.37 16.36
N ARG A 102 16.89 -15.43 15.74
CA ARG A 102 16.14 -15.35 14.48
C ARG A 102 14.85 -14.55 14.59
N ARG A 103 14.23 -14.50 15.76
CA ARG A 103 13.02 -13.70 16.01
C ARG A 103 13.35 -12.21 15.92
N ILE A 104 14.47 -11.79 16.52
CA ILE A 104 14.95 -10.41 16.44
C ILE A 104 15.37 -10.06 15.01
N GLN A 105 16.07 -10.96 14.32
CA GLN A 105 16.41 -10.75 12.90
C GLN A 105 15.16 -10.57 12.04
N ALA A 106 14.10 -11.37 12.25
CA ALA A 106 12.84 -11.23 11.54
C ALA A 106 12.17 -9.87 11.82
N ILE A 107 12.15 -9.42 13.09
CA ILE A 107 11.57 -8.11 13.46
C ILE A 107 12.36 -6.97 12.82
N ILE A 108 13.69 -6.99 12.86
CA ILE A 108 14.49 -5.89 12.29
C ILE A 108 14.44 -5.90 10.76
N ILE A 109 14.62 -7.07 10.13
CA ILE A 109 14.78 -7.18 8.68
C ILE A 109 13.42 -7.24 7.97
N ALA A 110 12.54 -8.16 8.35
CA ALA A 110 11.27 -8.28 7.68
C ALA A 110 10.33 -7.12 8.07
N TRP A 111 10.18 -6.83 9.37
CA TRP A 111 9.27 -5.79 9.81
C TRP A 111 9.84 -4.39 9.58
N LEU A 112 10.83 -3.94 10.34
CA LEU A 112 11.26 -2.53 10.32
C LEU A 112 11.88 -2.11 8.98
N PHE A 113 12.85 -2.88 8.48
CA PHE A 113 13.43 -2.59 7.17
C PHE A 113 12.40 -2.80 6.05
N GLY A 114 11.52 -3.81 6.17
CA GLY A 114 10.40 -4.00 5.26
C GLY A 114 9.41 -2.82 5.27
N CYS A 115 9.02 -2.29 6.44
CA CYS A 115 8.18 -1.09 6.57
C CYS A 115 8.82 0.13 5.90
N PHE A 116 10.12 0.31 6.10
CA PHE A 116 10.88 1.38 5.46
C PHE A 116 10.90 1.24 3.93
N ILE A 117 11.18 0.04 3.41
CA ILE A 117 11.18 -0.24 1.96
C ILE A 117 9.78 -0.07 1.37
N GLU A 118 8.71 -0.45 2.10
CA GLU A 118 7.34 -0.20 1.66
C GLU A 118 7.09 1.30 1.53
N GLY A 119 7.49 2.10 2.53
CA GLY A 119 7.39 3.56 2.47
C GLY A 119 8.14 4.17 1.30
N ALA A 120 9.33 3.66 0.99
CA ALA A 120 10.18 4.18 -0.08
C ALA A 120 9.74 3.77 -1.48
N SER A 121 9.30 2.52 -1.68
CA SER A 121 9.04 1.97 -3.02
C SER A 121 7.71 1.27 -3.21
N GLY A 122 7.08 0.73 -2.16
CA GLY A 122 5.78 0.08 -2.23
C GLY A 122 5.73 -1.14 -3.19
N PHE A 123 4.54 -1.43 -3.70
CA PHE A 123 4.28 -2.40 -4.79
C PHE A 123 4.83 -3.82 -4.54
N GLY A 124 4.77 -4.31 -3.28
CA GLY A 124 5.26 -5.64 -2.92
C GLY A 124 6.79 -5.77 -2.86
N THR A 125 7.54 -4.70 -3.07
CA THR A 125 9.02 -4.70 -3.03
C THR A 125 9.61 -5.13 -1.69
N PRO A 126 9.01 -4.81 -0.51
CA PRO A 126 9.53 -5.29 0.77
C PRO A 126 9.68 -6.81 0.81
N ALA A 127 8.66 -7.54 0.41
CA ALA A 127 8.70 -9.00 0.40
C ALA A 127 9.76 -9.54 -0.57
N ALA A 128 9.87 -8.92 -1.75
CA ALA A 128 10.87 -9.30 -2.76
C ALA A 128 12.33 -8.99 -2.35
N ILE A 129 12.54 -8.06 -1.42
CA ILE A 129 13.89 -7.69 -0.91
C ILE A 129 14.20 -8.42 0.39
N ALA A 130 13.26 -8.48 1.33
CA ALA A 130 13.47 -9.08 2.65
C ALA A 130 13.58 -10.60 2.58
N ALA A 131 12.79 -11.28 1.72
CA ALA A 131 12.82 -12.74 1.64
C ALA A 131 14.19 -13.28 1.20
N PRO A 132 14.82 -12.81 0.10
CA PRO A 132 16.19 -13.24 -0.23
C PRO A 132 17.22 -12.92 0.84
N LEU A 133 17.09 -11.78 1.52
CA LEU A 133 18.00 -11.42 2.60
C LEU A 133 17.88 -12.37 3.77
N LEU A 134 16.65 -12.71 4.19
CA LEU A 134 16.42 -13.68 5.27
C LEU A 134 16.97 -15.07 4.90
N VAL A 135 16.76 -15.52 3.65
CA VAL A 135 17.35 -16.79 3.18
C VAL A 135 18.87 -16.77 3.24
N ALA A 136 19.51 -15.67 2.79
CA ALA A 136 20.96 -15.54 2.80
C ALA A 136 21.56 -15.60 4.22
N ILE A 137 20.82 -15.19 5.23
CA ILE A 137 21.26 -15.29 6.65
C ILE A 137 20.76 -16.56 7.34
N GLY A 138 20.19 -17.53 6.61
CA GLY A 138 19.89 -18.88 7.09
C GLY A 138 18.43 -19.13 7.51
N PHE A 139 17.46 -18.35 7.01
CA PHE A 139 16.04 -18.67 7.17
C PHE A 139 15.59 -19.68 6.10
N PRO A 140 14.67 -20.61 6.43
CA PRO A 140 13.97 -21.38 5.41
C PRO A 140 13.25 -20.44 4.42
N ALA A 141 13.29 -20.76 3.15
CA ALA A 141 12.70 -19.89 2.10
C ALA A 141 11.21 -19.60 2.33
N MET A 142 10.42 -20.60 2.76
CA MET A 142 9.01 -20.41 3.10
C MET A 142 8.82 -19.49 4.32
N ALA A 143 9.69 -19.57 5.33
CA ALA A 143 9.67 -18.66 6.47
C ALA A 143 9.96 -17.23 6.04
N ALA A 144 10.95 -17.05 5.18
CA ALA A 144 11.34 -15.76 4.65
C ALA A 144 10.19 -15.11 3.83
N VAL A 145 9.52 -15.86 2.97
CA VAL A 145 8.33 -15.39 2.22
C VAL A 145 7.20 -15.02 3.17
N LEU A 146 6.89 -15.88 4.16
CA LEU A 146 5.83 -15.57 5.14
C LEU A 146 6.14 -14.27 5.89
N MET A 147 7.37 -14.09 6.38
CA MET A 147 7.76 -12.85 7.07
C MET A 147 7.64 -11.64 6.16
N GLY A 148 8.06 -11.76 4.90
CA GLY A 148 7.91 -10.71 3.89
C GLY A 148 6.45 -10.37 3.56
N MET A 149 5.53 -11.34 3.64
CA MET A 149 4.11 -11.08 3.44
C MET A 149 3.44 -10.42 4.64
N LEU A 150 3.88 -10.68 5.87
CA LEU A 150 3.32 -10.04 7.06
C LEU A 150 3.59 -8.53 7.11
N VAL A 151 4.67 -8.06 6.51
CA VAL A 151 4.94 -6.63 6.39
C VAL A 151 3.97 -5.93 5.42
N GLN A 152 3.31 -6.68 4.54
CA GLN A 152 2.28 -6.14 3.65
C GLN A 152 0.97 -5.81 4.41
N SER A 153 1.08 -5.05 5.50
CA SER A 153 0.00 -4.67 6.41
C SER A 153 0.14 -3.19 6.82
N THR A 154 0.65 -2.92 7.98
CA THR A 154 0.71 -1.57 8.59
C THR A 154 1.33 -0.48 7.70
N PRO A 155 2.45 -0.69 6.99
CA PRO A 155 3.07 0.37 6.21
C PRO A 155 2.39 0.62 4.85
N VAL A 156 1.52 -0.29 4.39
CA VAL A 156 1.08 -0.31 2.98
C VAL A 156 0.19 0.87 2.60
N SER A 157 -0.65 1.38 3.51
CA SER A 157 -1.48 2.57 3.22
C SER A 157 -0.66 3.82 2.91
N PHE A 158 0.59 3.87 3.35
CA PHE A 158 1.55 4.94 3.04
C PHE A 158 2.76 4.42 2.26
N GLY A 159 2.59 3.30 1.55
CA GLY A 159 3.59 2.74 0.65
C GLY A 159 3.86 3.64 -0.55
N ALA A 160 5.03 3.47 -1.19
CA ALA A 160 5.47 4.27 -2.32
C ALA A 160 5.21 5.78 -2.10
N VAL A 161 5.72 6.29 -0.98
CA VAL A 161 5.62 7.72 -0.60
C VAL A 161 4.15 8.19 -0.57
N GLY A 162 3.28 7.42 0.09
CA GLY A 162 1.88 7.77 0.31
C GLY A 162 0.94 7.57 -0.89
N THR A 163 1.39 6.90 -1.93
CA THR A 163 0.60 6.69 -3.16
C THR A 163 -0.83 6.17 -2.92
N PRO A 164 -1.10 5.22 -2.02
CA PRO A 164 -2.46 4.74 -1.77
C PRO A 164 -3.43 5.82 -1.28
N ILE A 165 -2.94 6.81 -0.56
CA ILE A 165 -3.72 7.95 -0.11
C ILE A 165 -3.73 9.05 -1.17
N ILE A 166 -2.54 9.52 -1.59
CA ILE A 166 -2.39 10.66 -2.50
C ILE A 166 -3.06 10.40 -3.86
N VAL A 167 -2.92 9.21 -4.40
CA VAL A 167 -3.49 8.86 -5.71
C VAL A 167 -4.74 8.01 -5.54
N GLY A 168 -4.70 7.00 -4.67
CA GLY A 168 -5.80 6.04 -4.47
C GLY A 168 -7.10 6.75 -4.08
N LEU A 169 -7.07 7.59 -3.05
CA LEU A 169 -8.26 8.31 -2.59
C LEU A 169 -8.64 9.46 -3.53
N ASN A 170 -7.68 10.28 -3.98
CA ASN A 170 -7.99 11.37 -4.91
C ASN A 170 -8.63 10.88 -6.22
N THR A 171 -8.25 9.69 -6.68
CA THR A 171 -8.85 9.08 -7.87
C THR A 171 -10.16 8.37 -7.57
N GLY A 172 -10.24 7.75 -6.40
CA GLY A 172 -11.38 6.94 -5.97
C GLY A 172 -12.54 7.75 -5.37
N LEU A 173 -12.39 9.06 -5.17
CA LEU A 173 -13.42 9.96 -4.65
C LEU A 173 -13.80 11.02 -5.69
N ASP A 174 -15.05 11.49 -5.64
CA ASP A 174 -15.52 12.65 -6.38
C ASP A 174 -15.04 13.94 -5.69
N THR A 175 -13.79 14.28 -5.92
CA THR A 175 -13.12 15.41 -5.27
C THR A 175 -13.77 16.75 -5.62
N ALA A 176 -14.46 16.87 -6.77
CA ALA A 176 -15.14 18.09 -7.17
C ALA A 176 -16.40 18.32 -6.34
N THR A 177 -17.27 17.32 -6.26
CA THR A 177 -18.53 17.41 -5.48
C THR A 177 -18.25 17.49 -4.00
N ILE A 178 -17.37 16.60 -3.46
CA ILE A 178 -17.01 16.59 -2.04
C ILE A 178 -16.29 17.90 -1.66
N GLY A 179 -15.39 18.39 -2.51
CA GLY A 179 -14.69 19.65 -2.28
C GLY A 179 -15.62 20.85 -2.18
N ALA A 180 -16.66 20.92 -3.04
CA ALA A 180 -17.69 21.95 -2.95
C ALA A 180 -18.46 21.89 -1.62
N GLN A 181 -18.89 20.70 -1.21
CA GLN A 181 -19.58 20.49 0.08
C GLN A 181 -18.68 20.89 1.28
N LEU A 182 -17.39 20.55 1.25
CA LEU A 182 -16.44 20.94 2.29
C LEU A 182 -16.27 22.45 2.40
N VAL A 183 -16.23 23.17 1.28
CA VAL A 183 -16.15 24.64 1.25
C VAL A 183 -17.39 25.25 1.91
N GLU A 184 -18.59 24.73 1.64
CA GLU A 184 -19.84 25.16 2.29
C GLU A 184 -19.80 24.97 3.81
N GLN A 185 -19.07 23.96 4.30
CA GLN A 185 -18.85 23.69 5.73
C GLN A 185 -17.59 24.39 6.30
N GLY A 186 -16.99 25.34 5.57
CA GLY A 186 -15.80 26.07 6.00
C GLY A 186 -14.51 25.25 6.06
N SER A 187 -14.45 24.13 5.33
CA SER A 187 -13.31 23.23 5.26
C SER A 187 -12.75 23.16 3.83
N SER A 188 -11.72 22.37 3.61
CA SER A 188 -11.11 22.17 2.30
C SER A 188 -10.81 20.69 2.05
N TRP A 189 -10.66 20.34 0.75
CA TRP A 189 -10.23 18.99 0.36
C TRP A 189 -8.90 18.60 1.01
N ALA A 190 -7.95 19.51 1.12
CA ALA A 190 -6.65 19.24 1.75
C ALA A 190 -6.79 18.90 3.23
N GLN A 191 -7.65 19.62 3.97
CA GLN A 191 -7.94 19.35 5.38
C GLN A 191 -8.66 17.99 5.55
N PHE A 192 -9.61 17.69 4.68
CA PHE A 192 -10.32 16.42 4.70
C PHE A 192 -9.42 15.22 4.40
N LEU A 193 -8.53 15.35 3.40
CA LEU A 193 -7.53 14.31 3.10
C LEU A 193 -6.53 14.14 4.26
N GLN A 194 -6.14 15.23 4.92
CA GLN A 194 -5.28 15.19 6.10
C GLN A 194 -5.97 14.52 7.28
N LEU A 195 -7.28 14.73 7.46
CA LEU A 195 -8.09 14.05 8.48
C LEU A 195 -8.08 12.54 8.20
N ILE A 196 -8.40 12.11 6.98
CA ILE A 196 -8.36 10.70 6.59
C ILE A 196 -6.96 10.11 6.83
N THR A 197 -5.90 10.85 6.46
CA THR A 197 -4.51 10.43 6.66
C THR A 197 -4.22 10.18 8.15
N SER A 198 -4.67 11.08 9.01
CA SER A 198 -4.50 10.98 10.46
C SER A 198 -5.23 9.76 11.03
N GLU A 199 -6.46 9.54 10.61
CA GLU A 199 -7.28 8.39 11.03
C GLU A 199 -6.67 7.06 10.56
N VAL A 200 -6.20 6.99 9.31
CA VAL A 200 -5.45 5.82 8.79
C VAL A 200 -4.23 5.55 9.67
N ALA A 201 -3.45 6.58 10.00
CA ALA A 201 -2.24 6.43 10.80
C ALA A 201 -2.55 5.93 12.22
N ILE A 202 -3.59 6.48 12.87
CA ILE A 202 -4.01 6.10 14.22
C ILE A 202 -4.55 4.67 14.26
N ILE A 203 -5.38 4.29 13.29
CA ILE A 203 -5.93 2.92 13.21
C ILE A 203 -4.79 1.93 12.99
N HIS A 204 -3.91 2.20 12.03
CA HIS A 204 -2.74 1.35 11.79
C HIS A 204 -1.82 1.22 13.00
N ALA A 205 -1.58 2.31 13.74
CA ALA A 205 -0.77 2.26 14.95
C ALA A 205 -1.40 1.38 16.02
N THR A 206 -2.72 1.49 16.19
CA THR A 206 -3.46 0.72 17.19
C THR A 206 -3.48 -0.77 16.87
N VAL A 207 -3.77 -1.14 15.61
CA VAL A 207 -3.82 -2.54 15.18
C VAL A 207 -2.42 -3.10 14.92
N GLY A 208 -1.54 -2.30 14.34
CA GLY A 208 -0.24 -2.74 13.83
C GLY A 208 0.87 -2.84 14.86
N VAL A 209 0.75 -2.20 16.04
CA VAL A 209 1.80 -2.19 17.08
C VAL A 209 2.21 -3.59 17.53
N ILE A 210 1.30 -4.56 17.49
CA ILE A 210 1.57 -5.95 17.88
C ILE A 210 2.05 -6.83 16.71
N MET A 211 2.09 -6.33 15.49
CA MET A 211 2.48 -7.14 14.32
C MET A 211 3.90 -7.74 14.43
N PRO A 212 4.92 -7.08 15.00
CA PRO A 212 6.19 -7.73 15.27
C PRO A 212 6.07 -8.95 16.20
N THR A 213 5.18 -8.90 17.19
CA THR A 213 4.86 -10.04 18.07
C THR A 213 4.19 -11.17 17.30
N VAL A 214 3.18 -10.85 16.49
CA VAL A 214 2.49 -11.82 15.62
C VAL A 214 3.49 -12.48 14.68
N MET A 215 4.41 -11.72 14.10
CA MET A 215 5.48 -12.21 13.23
C MET A 215 6.39 -13.23 13.98
N ALA A 216 6.86 -12.90 15.17
CA ALA A 216 7.68 -13.79 15.98
C ALA A 216 6.93 -15.07 16.39
N MET A 217 5.66 -14.94 16.79
CA MET A 217 4.81 -16.07 17.14
C MET A 217 4.58 -17.01 15.96
N MET A 218 4.27 -16.46 14.78
CA MET A 218 4.07 -17.26 13.57
C MET A 218 5.37 -17.94 13.11
N LEU A 219 6.51 -17.25 13.23
CA LEU A 219 7.82 -17.81 12.93
C LEU A 219 8.08 -19.07 13.76
N THR A 220 7.94 -18.97 15.08
CA THR A 220 8.19 -20.09 16.01
C THR A 220 7.15 -21.19 15.90
N ARG A 221 5.89 -20.84 15.63
CA ARG A 221 4.79 -21.81 15.49
C ARG A 221 4.89 -22.67 14.23
N PHE A 222 5.22 -22.06 13.10
CA PHE A 222 5.20 -22.74 11.82
C PHE A 222 6.56 -23.34 11.43
N PHE A 223 7.67 -22.76 11.93
CA PHE A 223 9.03 -23.15 11.52
C PHE A 223 9.94 -23.53 12.70
N GLY A 224 9.44 -23.43 13.92
CA GLY A 224 10.18 -23.89 15.11
C GLY A 224 10.12 -25.43 15.29
N GLN A 225 11.13 -25.99 15.91
CA GLN A 225 11.17 -27.43 16.25
C GLN A 225 9.98 -27.83 17.13
N GLU A 226 9.68 -27.03 18.17
CA GLU A 226 8.61 -27.28 19.13
C GLU A 226 7.24 -26.82 18.64
N LYS A 227 7.16 -26.16 17.48
CA LYS A 227 5.94 -25.57 16.93
C LYS A 227 5.14 -24.76 17.98
N SER A 228 5.85 -23.97 18.78
CA SER A 228 5.33 -23.30 19.97
C SER A 228 4.98 -21.84 19.73
N TRP A 229 3.77 -21.42 20.11
CA TRP A 229 3.38 -20.01 20.18
C TRP A 229 4.11 -19.29 21.32
N LYS A 230 4.39 -19.99 22.44
CA LYS A 230 5.05 -19.44 23.62
C LYS A 230 6.49 -18.99 23.32
N ALA A 231 7.22 -19.75 22.50
CA ALA A 231 8.57 -19.39 22.09
C ALA A 231 8.61 -18.03 21.35
N GLY A 232 7.55 -17.69 20.60
CA GLY A 232 7.40 -16.37 20.00
C GLY A 232 7.08 -15.26 21.01
N LEU A 233 6.38 -15.59 22.10
CA LEU A 233 6.07 -14.64 23.17
C LEU A 233 7.28 -14.33 24.08
N GLU A 234 8.31 -15.13 24.11
CA GLU A 234 9.53 -14.85 24.86
C GLU A 234 10.23 -13.56 24.39
N VAL A 235 10.01 -13.14 23.13
CA VAL A 235 10.55 -11.89 22.57
C VAL A 235 9.57 -10.73 22.70
N LEU A 236 8.42 -10.90 23.38
CA LEU A 236 7.35 -9.91 23.50
C LEU A 236 7.85 -8.50 23.90
N PRO A 237 8.70 -8.33 24.95
CA PRO A 237 9.16 -6.99 25.32
C PRO A 237 9.88 -6.28 24.17
N PHE A 238 10.77 -6.98 23.45
CA PHE A 238 11.47 -6.44 22.30
C PHE A 238 10.52 -6.20 21.11
N ALA A 239 9.59 -7.10 20.86
CA ALA A 239 8.64 -6.98 19.75
C ALA A 239 7.68 -5.79 19.93
N ILE A 240 7.16 -5.58 21.15
CA ILE A 240 6.33 -4.41 21.47
C ILE A 240 7.15 -3.13 21.40
N PHE A 241 8.38 -3.12 21.93
CA PHE A 241 9.28 -1.99 21.78
C PHE A 241 9.53 -1.64 20.30
N ALA A 242 9.76 -2.64 19.45
CA ALA A 242 9.92 -2.43 18.01
C ALA A 242 8.65 -1.89 17.36
N GLY A 243 7.48 -2.39 17.77
CA GLY A 243 6.19 -1.86 17.33
C GLY A 243 6.02 -0.39 17.69
N ILE A 244 6.27 -0.02 18.95
CA ILE A 244 6.17 1.37 19.45
C ILE A 244 7.19 2.27 18.74
N ALA A 245 8.43 1.83 18.57
CA ALA A 245 9.48 2.59 17.90
C ALA A 245 9.13 2.91 16.43
N PHE A 246 8.31 2.07 15.79
CA PHE A 246 7.77 2.31 14.46
C PHE A 246 6.51 3.20 14.51
N VAL A 247 5.49 2.84 15.31
CA VAL A 247 4.18 3.48 15.23
C VAL A 247 4.15 4.90 15.78
N VAL A 248 5.02 5.26 16.74
CA VAL A 248 5.05 6.62 17.29
C VAL A 248 5.46 7.65 16.23
N PRO A 249 6.62 7.56 15.55
CA PRO A 249 6.94 8.47 14.46
C PRO A 249 6.01 8.34 13.25
N TYR A 250 5.43 7.16 13.02
CA TYR A 250 4.44 6.91 11.98
C TYR A 250 3.17 7.75 12.20
N VAL A 251 2.58 7.73 13.40
CA VAL A 251 1.42 8.57 13.74
C VAL A 251 1.79 10.05 13.70
N PHE A 252 2.90 10.41 14.33
CA PHE A 252 3.34 11.81 14.35
C PHE A 252 3.44 12.38 12.93
N THR A 253 4.10 11.67 12.03
CA THR A 253 4.28 12.16 10.66
C THR A 253 2.97 12.12 9.86
N GLY A 254 2.09 11.12 10.07
CA GLY A 254 0.77 11.06 9.43
C GLY A 254 -0.15 12.20 9.85
N VAL A 255 -0.12 12.57 11.13
CA VAL A 255 -0.96 13.64 11.66
C VAL A 255 -0.44 15.04 11.29
N PHE A 256 0.87 15.26 11.30
CA PHE A 256 1.44 16.61 11.19
C PHE A 256 2.13 16.91 9.85
N LEU A 257 2.57 15.90 9.08
CA LEU A 257 3.32 16.13 7.85
C LEU A 257 2.58 15.69 6.57
N GLY A 258 1.78 14.63 6.64
CA GLY A 258 1.02 14.14 5.51
C GLY A 258 1.31 12.69 5.14
N PRO A 259 0.66 12.18 4.07
CA PRO A 259 0.65 10.75 3.75
C PRO A 259 1.97 10.21 3.19
N GLU A 260 2.90 11.06 2.75
CA GLU A 260 4.19 10.67 2.21
C GLU A 260 5.14 10.07 3.25
N PHE A 261 4.95 10.41 4.53
CA PHE A 261 5.97 10.26 5.57
C PHE A 261 5.82 9.05 6.49
N PRO A 262 4.61 8.58 6.86
CA PRO A 262 4.46 7.62 7.96
C PRO A 262 5.31 6.36 7.79
N SER A 263 5.19 5.65 6.69
CA SER A 263 5.93 4.41 6.48
C SER A 263 7.42 4.64 6.24
N LEU A 264 7.76 5.73 5.54
CA LEU A 264 9.15 6.08 5.23
C LEU A 264 9.92 6.49 6.50
N LEU A 265 9.44 7.52 7.21
CA LEU A 265 10.12 8.06 8.39
C LEU A 265 9.90 7.16 9.61
N GLY A 266 8.70 6.61 9.79
CA GLY A 266 8.43 5.62 10.83
C GLY A 266 9.34 4.41 10.71
N GLY A 267 9.50 3.88 9.50
CA GLY A 267 10.40 2.77 9.21
C GLY A 267 11.87 3.12 9.46
N LEU A 268 12.33 4.26 8.96
CA LEU A 268 13.73 4.70 9.10
C LEU A 268 14.11 4.97 10.56
N ILE A 269 13.28 5.72 11.28
CA ILE A 269 13.49 6.07 12.69
C ILE A 269 13.39 4.82 13.58
N GLY A 270 12.33 4.02 13.38
CA GLY A 270 12.13 2.78 14.13
C GLY A 270 13.29 1.80 13.91
N LEU A 271 13.75 1.65 12.67
CA LEU A 271 14.91 0.80 12.34
C LEU A 271 16.19 1.26 13.04
N ALA A 272 16.47 2.57 13.04
CA ALA A 272 17.64 3.12 13.72
C ALA A 272 17.59 2.88 15.24
N ILE A 273 16.44 3.14 15.88
CA ILE A 273 16.24 2.94 17.32
C ILE A 273 16.40 1.46 17.69
N VAL A 274 15.67 0.58 17.01
CA VAL A 274 15.60 -0.84 17.37
C VAL A 274 16.91 -1.59 17.05
N THR A 275 17.56 -1.23 15.94
CA THR A 275 18.88 -1.80 15.61
C THR A 275 19.93 -1.40 16.66
N SER A 276 19.91 -0.16 17.11
CA SER A 276 20.79 0.31 18.17
C SER A 276 20.49 -0.41 19.49
N ALA A 277 19.22 -0.51 19.88
CA ALA A 277 18.79 -1.23 21.07
C ALA A 277 19.22 -2.71 21.05
N ALA A 278 19.06 -3.40 19.91
CA ALA A 278 19.48 -4.79 19.75
C ALA A 278 21.01 -4.96 19.93
N ARG A 279 21.81 -4.04 19.39
CA ARG A 279 23.28 -4.04 19.55
C ARG A 279 23.72 -3.85 20.99
N PHE A 280 22.98 -3.06 21.77
CA PHE A 280 23.24 -2.88 23.21
C PHE A 280 22.60 -3.96 24.09
N GLY A 281 21.93 -4.95 23.50
CA GLY A 281 21.26 -6.02 24.23
C GLY A 281 19.99 -5.58 24.98
N PHE A 282 19.43 -4.40 24.64
CA PHE A 282 18.23 -3.87 25.31
C PHE A 282 16.99 -4.70 24.93
N LEU A 283 16.30 -5.25 25.94
CA LEU A 283 15.15 -6.15 25.82
C LEU A 283 15.38 -7.41 24.98
N VAL A 284 16.64 -7.73 24.64
CA VAL A 284 17.02 -8.95 23.91
C VAL A 284 16.88 -10.15 24.85
N PRO A 285 16.20 -11.24 24.45
CA PRO A 285 16.07 -12.44 25.25
C PRO A 285 17.44 -13.05 25.60
N LYS A 286 17.61 -13.53 26.84
CA LYS A 286 18.84 -14.21 27.26
C LYS A 286 19.06 -15.55 26.54
N LYS A 287 17.96 -16.26 26.24
CA LYS A 287 17.96 -17.52 25.48
C LYS A 287 17.68 -17.20 24.01
N THR A 288 18.66 -17.39 23.16
CA THR A 288 18.51 -17.24 21.71
C THR A 288 17.68 -18.37 21.14
N TRP A 289 16.88 -18.05 20.14
CA TRP A 289 16.07 -19.00 19.40
C TRP A 289 16.58 -19.12 17.96
N ASP A 290 16.70 -20.36 17.48
CA ASP A 290 17.11 -20.68 16.10
C ASP A 290 16.25 -21.81 15.54
N PHE A 291 16.30 -21.98 14.22
CA PHE A 291 15.68 -23.10 13.52
C PHE A 291 16.37 -24.43 13.84
N ALA A 292 15.71 -25.54 13.48
CA ALA A 292 16.41 -26.82 13.37
C ALA A 292 17.55 -26.72 12.35
N PRO A 293 18.57 -27.57 12.42
CA PRO A 293 19.55 -27.74 11.36
C PRO A 293 18.88 -27.96 9.99
N ALA A 294 19.47 -27.39 8.93
CA ALA A 294 18.83 -27.34 7.61
C ALA A 294 18.53 -28.70 6.98
N ASP A 295 19.31 -29.73 7.35
CA ASP A 295 19.09 -31.12 6.95
C ASP A 295 17.80 -31.74 7.51
N LYS A 296 17.22 -31.12 8.54
CA LYS A 296 15.94 -31.53 9.16
C LYS A 296 14.73 -30.74 8.64
N TRP A 297 14.92 -29.80 7.73
CA TRP A 297 13.81 -29.02 7.21
C TRP A 297 12.97 -29.83 6.21
N PRO A 298 11.63 -29.73 6.30
CA PRO A 298 10.76 -30.29 5.25
C PRO A 298 11.11 -29.71 3.87
N SER A 299 11.05 -30.54 2.86
CA SER A 299 11.34 -30.12 1.47
C SER A 299 10.44 -28.98 0.98
N GLU A 300 9.25 -28.83 1.54
CA GLU A 300 8.36 -27.72 1.24
C GLU A 300 8.84 -26.36 1.73
N TRP A 301 9.78 -26.32 2.71
CA TRP A 301 10.36 -25.06 3.21
C TRP A 301 11.53 -24.58 2.36
N LEU A 302 12.09 -25.46 1.53
CA LEU A 302 13.30 -25.17 0.74
C LEU A 302 12.94 -24.52 -0.58
N GLY A 303 13.64 -23.46 -0.92
CA GLY A 303 13.62 -22.85 -2.26
C GLY A 303 14.63 -23.52 -3.20
N THR A 304 14.48 -23.28 -4.49
CA THR A 304 15.43 -23.77 -5.51
C THR A 304 16.58 -22.79 -5.78
N VAL A 305 16.52 -21.58 -5.22
CA VAL A 305 17.54 -20.54 -5.36
C VAL A 305 18.47 -20.59 -4.15
N GLU A 306 19.73 -20.95 -4.37
CA GLU A 306 20.78 -20.83 -3.36
C GLU A 306 21.26 -19.38 -3.29
N MET A 307 21.19 -18.79 -2.09
CA MET A 307 21.71 -17.45 -1.82
C MET A 307 22.89 -17.55 -0.87
N LYS A 308 24.05 -17.04 -1.32
CA LYS A 308 25.29 -17.03 -0.51
C LYS A 308 25.52 -15.65 0.09
N LEU A 309 25.89 -15.62 1.37
CA LEU A 309 26.23 -14.37 2.08
C LEU A 309 27.40 -13.64 1.42
N ASP A 310 28.34 -14.37 0.84
CA ASP A 310 29.54 -13.85 0.15
C ASP A 310 29.20 -13.00 -1.08
N GLU A 311 28.07 -13.28 -1.75
CA GLU A 311 27.59 -12.45 -2.86
C GLU A 311 27.08 -11.08 -2.40
N LEU A 312 26.70 -10.95 -1.11
CA LEU A 312 26.26 -9.70 -0.49
C LEU A 312 27.44 -8.79 -0.12
N THR A 313 28.67 -9.31 -0.01
CA THR A 313 29.84 -8.55 0.46
C THR A 313 30.75 -8.03 -0.65
N ALA A 314 30.44 -8.29 -1.91
CA ALA A 314 31.36 -8.14 -3.05
C ALA A 314 31.78 -6.69 -3.42
N LYS A 315 31.18 -5.64 -2.84
CA LYS A 315 31.63 -4.25 -3.05
C LYS A 315 31.59 -3.46 -1.74
N PRO A 316 32.72 -3.03 -1.20
CA PRO A 316 32.78 -2.26 0.05
C PRO A 316 32.24 -0.83 -0.18
N MET A 317 30.99 -0.58 0.19
CA MET A 317 30.41 0.75 0.32
C MET A 317 30.17 1.00 1.81
N SER A 318 30.48 2.22 2.30
CA SER A 318 30.17 2.57 3.69
C SER A 318 28.67 2.62 3.92
N ALA A 319 28.21 2.22 5.11
CA ALA A 319 26.79 2.27 5.47
C ALA A 319 26.19 3.66 5.28
N LEU A 320 26.90 4.72 5.69
CA LEU A 320 26.43 6.09 5.50
C LEU A 320 26.16 6.40 4.03
N ARG A 321 27.08 6.05 3.14
CA ARG A 321 26.93 6.29 1.70
C ARG A 321 25.76 5.49 1.12
N ALA A 322 25.55 4.26 1.58
CA ALA A 322 24.45 3.41 1.13
C ALA A 322 23.07 3.92 1.56
N TRP A 323 22.96 4.51 2.78
CA TRP A 323 21.71 5.05 3.32
C TRP A 323 21.40 6.48 2.86
N LEU A 324 22.40 7.25 2.44
CA LEU A 324 22.26 8.67 2.09
C LEU A 324 21.16 8.95 1.05
N PRO A 325 20.97 8.15 -0.03
CA PRO A 325 19.87 8.38 -0.97
C PRO A 325 18.48 8.36 -0.31
N TYR A 326 18.26 7.44 0.62
CA TYR A 326 16.99 7.37 1.34
C TYR A 326 16.79 8.54 2.31
N VAL A 327 17.85 8.96 2.98
CA VAL A 327 17.81 10.19 3.80
C VAL A 327 17.49 11.41 2.95
N LEU A 328 18.04 11.49 1.73
CA LEU A 328 17.72 12.55 0.77
C LEU A 328 16.26 12.52 0.32
N VAL A 329 15.67 11.34 0.09
CA VAL A 329 14.24 11.23 -0.20
C VAL A 329 13.42 11.86 0.91
N GLY A 330 13.65 11.44 2.17
CA GLY A 330 12.94 11.99 3.32
C GLY A 330 13.13 13.50 3.47
N ALA A 331 14.37 13.98 3.37
CA ALA A 331 14.67 15.41 3.51
C ALA A 331 14.02 16.26 2.42
N LEU A 332 14.14 15.86 1.13
CA LEU A 332 13.56 16.62 0.03
C LEU A 332 12.03 16.60 0.06
N LEU A 333 11.42 15.49 0.46
CA LEU A 333 9.97 15.44 0.67
C LEU A 333 9.55 16.40 1.80
N VAL A 334 10.21 16.35 2.96
CA VAL A 334 9.91 17.29 4.07
C VAL A 334 10.06 18.73 3.59
N ILE A 335 11.18 19.08 2.95
CA ILE A 335 11.43 20.43 2.44
C ILE A 335 10.31 20.85 1.47
N SER A 336 9.92 19.99 0.55
CA SER A 336 8.89 20.32 -0.46
C SER A 336 7.45 20.40 0.10
N ARG A 337 7.19 19.89 1.32
CA ARG A 337 5.87 19.94 1.96
C ARG A 337 5.77 20.97 3.06
N VAL A 338 6.85 21.20 3.80
CA VAL A 338 6.88 22.10 4.97
C VAL A 338 7.16 23.55 4.57
N PHE A 339 7.98 23.77 3.52
CA PHE A 339 8.33 25.12 3.06
C PHE A 339 7.45 25.53 1.87
N PRO A 340 6.48 26.48 2.07
CA PRO A 340 5.51 26.85 1.04
C PRO A 340 6.16 27.37 -0.25
N GLU A 341 7.28 28.10 -0.15
CA GLU A 341 7.99 28.65 -1.31
C GLU A 341 8.47 27.52 -2.23
N VAL A 342 9.06 26.46 -1.65
CA VAL A 342 9.54 25.29 -2.41
C VAL A 342 8.35 24.52 -2.98
N GLY A 343 7.32 24.27 -2.16
CA GLY A 343 6.12 23.57 -2.59
C GLY A 343 5.43 24.28 -3.75
N ASN A 344 5.26 25.59 -3.67
CA ASN A 344 4.62 26.39 -4.73
C ASN A 344 5.46 26.45 -6.01
N ALA A 345 6.78 26.55 -5.90
CA ALA A 345 7.67 26.51 -7.06
C ALA A 345 7.58 25.17 -7.81
N LEU A 346 7.50 24.05 -7.08
CA LEU A 346 7.34 22.72 -7.68
C LEU A 346 5.94 22.53 -8.30
N LYS A 347 4.87 23.05 -7.67
CA LYS A 347 3.49 23.04 -8.17
C LYS A 347 3.28 23.92 -9.39
N ALA A 348 4.09 24.96 -9.56
CA ALA A 348 3.99 25.87 -10.70
C ALA A 348 4.30 25.16 -12.04
N VAL A 349 5.07 24.05 -11.99
CA VAL A 349 5.27 23.19 -13.16
C VAL A 349 4.08 22.22 -13.25
N VAL A 350 3.04 22.65 -13.95
CA VAL A 350 1.78 21.89 -14.09
C VAL A 350 1.29 21.89 -15.54
N VAL A 351 0.76 20.75 -15.97
CA VAL A 351 -0.02 20.63 -17.21
C VAL A 351 -1.46 20.41 -16.81
N ASN A 352 -2.34 21.34 -17.17
CA ASN A 352 -3.76 21.30 -16.85
C ASN A 352 -4.57 20.85 -18.06
N PHE A 353 -5.57 20.02 -17.83
CA PHE A 353 -6.53 19.52 -18.80
C PHE A 353 -7.95 19.81 -18.25
N PRO A 354 -8.45 21.08 -18.37
CA PRO A 354 -9.78 21.42 -17.90
C PRO A 354 -10.83 20.87 -18.85
N ASP A 355 -11.99 20.51 -18.33
CA ASP A 355 -13.22 20.14 -19.03
C ASP A 355 -12.96 19.30 -20.30
N LEU A 356 -12.36 18.13 -20.10
CA LEU A 356 -11.98 17.22 -21.17
C LEU A 356 -13.14 16.96 -22.13
N MET A 357 -12.88 17.13 -23.43
CA MET A 357 -13.88 16.99 -24.49
C MET A 357 -15.11 17.90 -24.30
N GLY A 358 -14.98 19.00 -23.54
CA GLY A 358 -16.09 19.93 -23.24
C GLY A 358 -17.02 19.45 -22.12
N GLU A 359 -16.70 18.38 -21.43
CA GLU A 359 -17.49 17.84 -20.32
C GLU A 359 -17.16 18.56 -19.01
N ALA A 360 -18.09 19.37 -18.53
CA ALA A 360 -17.93 20.12 -17.29
C ALA A 360 -17.61 19.21 -16.11
N GLY A 361 -16.58 19.59 -15.32
CA GLY A 361 -16.14 18.86 -14.14
C GLY A 361 -15.29 17.60 -14.42
N VAL A 362 -15.08 17.21 -15.69
CA VAL A 362 -14.19 16.12 -16.08
C VAL A 362 -12.81 16.69 -16.42
N SER A 363 -11.99 16.94 -15.39
CA SER A 363 -10.69 17.59 -15.53
C SER A 363 -9.56 16.74 -14.97
N ALA A 364 -8.34 16.97 -15.44
CA ALA A 364 -7.14 16.34 -14.90
C ALA A 364 -5.98 17.35 -14.86
N ASN A 365 -5.00 17.09 -14.02
CA ASN A 365 -3.74 17.83 -14.01
C ASN A 365 -2.54 16.89 -13.79
N PHE A 366 -1.37 17.33 -14.19
CA PHE A 366 -0.12 16.61 -13.98
C PHE A 366 0.96 17.57 -13.49
N GLN A 367 1.50 17.30 -12.31
CA GLN A 367 2.53 18.11 -11.63
C GLN A 367 3.82 17.29 -11.44
N PRO A 368 4.64 17.12 -12.48
CA PRO A 368 5.74 16.14 -12.48
C PRO A 368 6.79 16.37 -11.40
N LEU A 369 7.03 17.62 -10.99
CA LEU A 369 8.04 17.96 -9.98
C LEU A 369 7.50 17.86 -8.55
N TYR A 370 6.22 18.20 -8.34
CA TYR A 370 5.60 18.15 -7.01
C TYR A 370 5.20 16.74 -6.62
N LEU A 371 4.77 15.90 -7.58
CA LEU A 371 4.49 14.50 -7.33
C LEU A 371 5.76 13.79 -6.81
N PRO A 372 5.63 12.86 -5.85
CA PRO A 372 6.77 12.13 -5.29
C PRO A 372 7.72 11.52 -6.32
N GLY A 373 7.20 11.14 -7.50
CA GLY A 373 8.02 10.62 -8.61
C GLY A 373 9.14 11.56 -9.05
N GLY A 374 8.87 12.87 -9.11
CA GLY A 374 9.89 13.88 -9.47
C GLY A 374 11.01 13.96 -8.44
N ILE A 375 10.68 13.93 -7.17
CA ILE A 375 11.66 13.94 -6.07
C ILE A 375 12.50 12.67 -6.08
N LEU A 376 11.87 11.51 -6.29
CA LEU A 376 12.57 10.24 -6.38
C LEU A 376 13.55 10.21 -7.56
N VAL A 377 13.16 10.73 -8.72
CA VAL A 377 14.05 10.84 -9.89
C VAL A 377 15.21 11.81 -9.60
N ALA A 378 14.96 12.94 -8.93
CA ALA A 378 16.04 13.86 -8.51
C ALA A 378 17.05 13.15 -7.59
N VAL A 379 16.58 12.33 -6.64
CA VAL A 379 17.45 11.55 -5.76
C VAL A 379 18.21 10.46 -6.53
N VAL A 380 17.62 9.86 -7.57
CA VAL A 380 18.34 8.93 -8.46
C VAL A 380 19.52 9.61 -9.14
N LEU A 381 19.31 10.83 -9.67
CA LEU A 381 20.38 11.61 -10.27
C LEU A 381 21.48 11.96 -9.24
N ALA A 382 21.10 12.38 -8.03
CA ALA A 382 22.05 12.59 -6.94
C ALA A 382 22.82 11.31 -6.59
N THR A 383 22.12 10.16 -6.51
CA THR A 383 22.71 8.85 -6.20
C THR A 383 23.72 8.41 -7.26
N PHE A 384 23.45 8.68 -8.53
CA PHE A 384 24.39 8.39 -9.63
C PHE A 384 25.78 9.01 -9.35
N PHE A 385 25.83 10.27 -8.93
CA PHE A 385 27.08 10.95 -8.58
C PHE A 385 27.63 10.47 -7.23
N LEU A 386 26.77 10.40 -6.19
CA LEU A 386 27.18 10.01 -4.85
C LEU A 386 27.79 8.61 -4.80
N HIS A 387 27.24 7.68 -5.55
CA HIS A 387 27.74 6.29 -5.61
C HIS A 387 28.80 6.07 -6.69
N GLY A 388 29.14 7.10 -7.48
CA GLY A 388 30.12 6.98 -8.56
C GLY A 388 29.73 5.93 -9.59
N MET A 389 28.44 5.89 -9.94
CA MET A 389 27.91 4.87 -10.86
C MET A 389 28.41 5.12 -12.30
N LYS A 390 28.55 4.02 -13.05
CA LYS A 390 28.75 4.11 -14.50
C LYS A 390 27.40 4.34 -15.20
N ALA A 391 27.38 5.12 -16.28
CA ALA A 391 26.16 5.34 -17.07
C ALA A 391 25.50 4.03 -17.54
N ARG A 392 26.29 3.00 -17.83
CA ARG A 392 25.80 1.66 -18.17
C ARG A 392 24.93 1.04 -17.04
N ASP A 393 25.31 1.23 -15.77
CA ASP A 393 24.59 0.63 -14.64
C ASP A 393 23.29 1.41 -14.34
N LEU A 394 23.31 2.74 -14.51
CA LEU A 394 22.09 3.55 -14.49
C LEU A 394 21.16 3.16 -15.65
N GLY A 395 21.70 2.94 -16.86
CA GLY A 395 20.92 2.48 -18.01
C GLY A 395 20.24 1.12 -17.77
N LYS A 396 20.90 0.19 -17.04
CA LYS A 396 20.26 -1.07 -16.61
C LYS A 396 19.12 -0.80 -15.62
N ALA A 397 19.34 0.06 -14.63
CA ALA A 397 18.30 0.43 -13.66
C ALA A 397 17.07 1.03 -14.36
N VAL A 398 17.27 1.95 -15.31
CA VAL A 398 16.19 2.54 -16.12
C VAL A 398 15.45 1.47 -16.92
N LYS A 399 16.18 0.58 -17.61
CA LYS A 399 15.58 -0.50 -18.42
C LYS A 399 14.74 -1.46 -17.57
N GLU A 400 15.27 -1.92 -16.42
CA GLU A 400 14.54 -2.80 -15.51
C GLU A 400 13.29 -2.09 -14.97
N SER A 401 13.40 -0.82 -14.56
CA SER A 401 12.29 -0.04 -14.05
C SER A 401 11.19 0.20 -15.09
N SER A 402 11.57 0.50 -16.32
CA SER A 402 10.63 0.67 -17.45
C SER A 402 9.89 -0.63 -17.77
N SER A 403 10.58 -1.78 -17.72
CA SER A 403 9.94 -3.08 -17.97
C SER A 403 8.86 -3.41 -16.92
N VAL A 404 9.14 -3.15 -15.63
CA VAL A 404 8.16 -3.32 -14.55
C VAL A 404 7.00 -2.35 -14.71
N LEU A 405 7.29 -1.10 -15.05
CA LEU A 405 6.29 -0.07 -15.28
C LEU A 405 5.31 -0.44 -16.39
N LEU A 406 5.80 -0.95 -17.53
CA LEU A 406 4.95 -1.38 -18.64
C LEU A 406 4.03 -2.54 -18.25
N SER A 407 4.54 -3.48 -17.45
CA SER A 407 3.74 -4.62 -16.99
C SER A 407 2.62 -4.21 -16.02
N ALA A 408 2.94 -3.40 -15.00
CA ALA A 408 1.96 -2.92 -14.04
C ALA A 408 1.04 -1.86 -14.64
N GLY A 409 1.57 -0.99 -15.49
CA GLY A 409 0.85 0.12 -16.12
C GLY A 409 -0.28 -0.35 -17.01
N PHE A 410 -0.12 -1.46 -17.72
CA PHE A 410 -1.17 -1.99 -18.61
C PHE A 410 -2.50 -2.23 -17.86
N VAL A 411 -2.44 -2.74 -16.65
CA VAL A 411 -3.63 -2.96 -15.81
C VAL A 411 -4.29 -1.63 -15.44
N LEU A 412 -3.48 -0.63 -15.09
CA LEU A 412 -3.96 0.69 -14.68
C LEU A 412 -4.62 1.47 -15.82
N LEU A 413 -4.19 1.25 -17.08
CA LEU A 413 -4.82 1.85 -18.26
C LEU A 413 -6.30 1.48 -18.44
N PHE A 414 -6.77 0.43 -17.79
CA PHE A 414 -8.18 0.03 -17.81
C PHE A 414 -8.86 0.26 -16.46
N THR A 415 -8.14 0.05 -15.35
CA THR A 415 -8.71 0.19 -14.01
C THR A 415 -9.07 1.65 -13.69
N VAL A 416 -8.19 2.60 -13.97
CA VAL A 416 -8.43 4.01 -13.62
C VAL A 416 -9.53 4.62 -14.48
N PRO A 417 -9.57 4.44 -15.83
CA PRO A 417 -10.72 4.84 -16.63
C PRO A 417 -12.04 4.21 -16.20
N MET A 418 -12.05 2.92 -15.86
CA MET A 418 -13.24 2.26 -15.30
C MET A 418 -13.77 3.00 -14.07
N VAL A 419 -12.90 3.31 -13.12
CA VAL A 419 -13.28 4.04 -11.89
C VAL A 419 -13.79 5.44 -12.22
N ARG A 420 -13.17 6.13 -13.18
CA ARG A 420 -13.64 7.48 -13.57
C ARG A 420 -15.01 7.45 -14.25
N ILE A 421 -15.31 6.43 -15.05
CA ILE A 421 -16.66 6.24 -15.60
C ILE A 421 -17.67 6.03 -14.47
N LEU A 422 -17.36 5.16 -13.49
CA LEU A 422 -18.25 4.94 -12.34
C LEU A 422 -18.54 6.25 -11.58
N ILE A 423 -17.51 7.04 -11.26
CA ILE A 423 -17.66 8.29 -10.50
C ILE A 423 -18.42 9.34 -11.33
N ASN A 424 -18.06 9.51 -12.59
CA ASN A 424 -18.65 10.53 -13.47
C ASN A 424 -20.06 10.14 -13.98
N SER A 425 -20.58 8.95 -13.64
CA SER A 425 -21.89 8.48 -14.05
C SER A 425 -23.08 9.23 -13.41
N GLY A 426 -22.82 10.15 -12.49
CA GLY A 426 -23.85 11.00 -11.89
C GLY A 426 -24.45 12.03 -12.86
N VAL A 427 -23.78 12.33 -13.98
CA VAL A 427 -24.32 13.15 -15.08
C VAL A 427 -24.77 12.20 -16.19
N ASN A 428 -26.09 11.98 -16.30
CA ASN A 428 -26.67 10.98 -17.17
C ASN A 428 -28.11 11.39 -17.58
N GLY A 429 -28.63 10.82 -18.66
CA GLY A 429 -29.98 11.07 -19.15
C GLY A 429 -31.08 10.32 -18.38
N ALA A 430 -30.72 9.34 -17.58
CA ALA A 430 -31.66 8.56 -16.76
C ALA A 430 -31.98 9.19 -15.40
N GLU A 431 -31.42 10.38 -15.10
CA GLU A 431 -31.56 11.09 -13.80
C GLU A 431 -31.21 10.24 -12.58
N LEU A 432 -30.25 9.30 -12.73
CA LEU A 432 -29.80 8.43 -11.67
C LEU A 432 -28.62 9.05 -10.90
N ALA A 433 -28.53 8.74 -9.61
CA ALA A 433 -27.29 8.98 -8.87
C ALA A 433 -26.12 8.20 -9.51
N SER A 434 -24.88 8.64 -9.25
CA SER A 434 -23.71 7.90 -9.74
C SER A 434 -23.72 6.44 -9.26
N MET A 435 -23.12 5.55 -10.06
CA MET A 435 -23.10 4.12 -9.75
C MET A 435 -22.60 3.82 -8.33
N PRO A 436 -21.48 4.41 -7.84
CA PRO A 436 -21.01 4.17 -6.48
C PRO A 436 -22.00 4.63 -5.40
N ILE A 437 -22.67 5.77 -5.61
CA ILE A 437 -23.65 6.30 -4.64
C ILE A 437 -24.92 5.43 -4.61
N LEU A 438 -25.37 4.94 -5.75
CA LEU A 438 -26.54 4.06 -5.81
C LEU A 438 -26.27 2.71 -5.14
N MET A 439 -25.08 2.12 -5.38
CA MET A 439 -24.63 0.93 -4.65
C MET A 439 -24.58 1.18 -3.14
N ALA A 440 -24.04 2.34 -2.76
CA ALA A 440 -23.88 2.72 -1.36
C ALA A 440 -25.22 2.83 -0.63
N ARG A 441 -26.22 3.49 -1.21
CA ARG A 441 -27.57 3.60 -0.65
C ARG A 441 -28.20 2.23 -0.43
N TRP A 442 -28.12 1.36 -1.43
CA TRP A 442 -28.64 -0.01 -1.31
C TRP A 442 -28.00 -0.80 -0.17
N VAL A 443 -26.67 -0.69 0.00
CA VAL A 443 -25.95 -1.34 1.09
C VAL A 443 -26.28 -0.71 2.43
N ALA A 444 -26.37 0.63 2.53
CA ALA A 444 -26.72 1.32 3.75
C ALA A 444 -28.11 0.89 4.26
N ASP A 445 -29.10 0.80 3.35
CA ASP A 445 -30.47 0.35 3.65
C ASP A 445 -30.49 -1.12 4.10
N SER A 446 -29.61 -1.96 3.55
CA SER A 446 -29.59 -3.39 3.81
C SER A 446 -28.82 -3.78 5.08
N VAL A 447 -27.71 -3.09 5.36
CA VAL A 447 -26.75 -3.43 6.44
C VAL A 447 -26.91 -2.54 7.66
N GLY A 448 -27.25 -1.26 7.46
CA GLY A 448 -27.46 -0.30 8.54
C GLY A 448 -26.23 -0.07 9.42
N GLY A 449 -26.46 0.20 10.70
CA GLY A 449 -25.43 0.63 11.65
C GLY A 449 -24.30 -0.35 11.94
N ILE A 450 -24.39 -1.62 11.51
CA ILE A 450 -23.28 -2.59 11.63
C ILE A 450 -22.20 -2.42 10.54
N TYR A 451 -22.45 -1.58 9.55
CA TYR A 451 -21.58 -1.39 8.40
C TYR A 451 -20.11 -1.08 8.74
N PRO A 452 -19.78 -0.22 9.73
CA PRO A 452 -18.38 0.08 10.05
C PRO A 452 -17.54 -1.16 10.42
N LEU A 453 -18.18 -2.20 10.97
CA LEU A 453 -17.51 -3.49 11.23
C LEU A 453 -17.13 -4.22 9.94
N LEU A 454 -17.94 -4.10 8.90
CA LEU A 454 -17.78 -4.81 7.62
C LEU A 454 -16.93 -4.02 6.61
N ALA A 455 -16.88 -2.70 6.74
CA ALA A 455 -16.20 -1.79 5.82
C ALA A 455 -14.74 -2.19 5.50
N PRO A 456 -13.89 -2.57 6.47
CA PRO A 456 -12.51 -2.95 6.17
C PRO A 456 -12.41 -4.26 5.38
N SER A 457 -13.41 -5.14 5.44
CA SER A 457 -13.47 -6.38 4.65
C SER A 457 -13.58 -6.08 3.15
N ILE A 458 -14.28 -5.01 2.78
CA ILE A 458 -14.42 -4.56 1.39
C ILE A 458 -13.07 -4.06 0.88
N GLY A 459 -12.36 -3.28 1.68
CA GLY A 459 -10.99 -2.85 1.37
C GLY A 459 -10.05 -4.02 1.17
N ALA A 460 -10.08 -4.99 2.08
CA ALA A 460 -9.27 -6.20 2.01
C ALA A 460 -9.59 -7.04 0.76
N LEU A 461 -10.86 -7.21 0.43
CA LEU A 461 -11.31 -7.91 -0.77
C LEU A 461 -10.81 -7.19 -2.04
N GLY A 462 -10.91 -5.87 -2.09
CA GLY A 462 -10.42 -5.08 -3.21
C GLY A 462 -8.92 -5.25 -3.44
N ALA A 463 -8.12 -5.21 -2.38
CA ALA A 463 -6.68 -5.41 -2.46
C ALA A 463 -6.31 -6.87 -2.79
N PHE A 464 -7.05 -7.84 -2.26
CA PHE A 464 -6.88 -9.25 -2.63
C PHE A 464 -7.10 -9.49 -4.13
N ILE A 465 -8.16 -8.88 -4.69
CA ILE A 465 -8.52 -8.99 -6.11
C ILE A 465 -7.49 -8.27 -7.00
N ALA A 466 -7.23 -7.00 -6.68
CA ALA A 466 -6.41 -6.12 -7.52
C ALA A 466 -4.92 -6.20 -7.21
N GLY A 467 -4.56 -6.71 -6.01
CA GLY A 467 -3.23 -6.81 -5.46
C GLY A 467 -2.54 -5.52 -5.11
N SER A 468 -3.32 -4.54 -4.85
CA SER A 468 -2.83 -3.21 -4.58
C SER A 468 -3.81 -2.45 -3.69
N ASN A 469 -3.30 -1.90 -2.60
CA ASN A 469 -4.06 -0.98 -1.74
C ASN A 469 -4.53 0.24 -2.55
N THR A 470 -3.65 0.83 -3.36
CA THR A 470 -4.00 1.98 -4.21
C THR A 470 -5.20 1.68 -5.11
N VAL A 471 -5.19 0.54 -5.79
CA VAL A 471 -6.29 0.14 -6.68
C VAL A 471 -7.57 -0.16 -5.90
N SER A 472 -7.47 -0.81 -4.73
CA SER A 472 -8.62 -1.03 -3.85
C SER A 472 -9.26 0.30 -3.42
N ASN A 473 -8.45 1.29 -3.01
CA ASN A 473 -8.93 2.61 -2.65
C ASN A 473 -9.60 3.32 -3.84
N MET A 474 -9.02 3.25 -5.04
CA MET A 474 -9.65 3.78 -6.24
C MET A 474 -11.04 3.17 -6.47
N MET A 475 -11.17 1.86 -6.33
CA MET A 475 -12.40 1.13 -6.66
C MET A 475 -13.52 1.37 -5.65
N PHE A 476 -13.19 1.51 -4.36
CA PHE A 476 -14.20 1.44 -3.31
C PHE A 476 -14.36 2.71 -2.47
N SER A 477 -13.48 3.72 -2.55
CA SER A 477 -13.56 4.88 -1.66
C SER A 477 -14.84 5.69 -1.84
N GLN A 478 -15.31 5.89 -3.09
CA GLN A 478 -16.57 6.60 -3.35
C GLN A 478 -17.79 5.82 -2.82
N PHE A 479 -17.77 4.52 -2.97
CA PHE A 479 -18.79 3.64 -2.39
C PHE A 479 -18.80 3.73 -0.87
N GLN A 480 -17.64 3.60 -0.21
CA GLN A 480 -17.50 3.70 1.24
C GLN A 480 -17.96 5.06 1.77
N PHE A 481 -17.53 6.13 1.11
CA PHE A 481 -17.98 7.50 1.38
C PHE A 481 -19.51 7.60 1.30
N GLY A 482 -20.10 7.07 0.23
CA GLY A 482 -21.54 7.12 0.02
C GLY A 482 -22.34 6.34 1.07
N VAL A 483 -21.85 5.18 1.53
CA VAL A 483 -22.50 4.43 2.64
C VAL A 483 -22.45 5.24 3.92
N ALA A 484 -21.28 5.79 4.27
CA ALA A 484 -21.13 6.60 5.47
C ALA A 484 -22.06 7.82 5.46
N SER A 485 -22.10 8.55 4.34
CA SER A 485 -23.03 9.69 4.16
C SER A 485 -24.49 9.27 4.29
N SER A 486 -24.87 8.12 3.71
CA SER A 486 -26.25 7.60 3.80
C SER A 486 -26.63 7.20 5.23
N LEU A 487 -25.68 6.75 6.02
CA LEU A 487 -25.89 6.37 7.43
C LEU A 487 -25.73 7.56 8.39
N GLY A 488 -25.32 8.74 7.92
CA GLY A 488 -25.07 9.91 8.77
C GLY A 488 -23.88 9.74 9.73
N ILE A 489 -22.87 8.97 9.33
CA ILE A 489 -21.63 8.73 10.10
C ILE A 489 -20.42 9.32 9.39
N SER A 490 -19.27 9.43 10.09
CA SER A 490 -18.05 10.00 9.52
C SER A 490 -17.62 9.31 8.23
N SER A 491 -17.68 10.05 7.13
CA SER A 491 -17.23 9.60 5.81
C SER A 491 -15.71 9.52 5.75
N ALA A 492 -15.00 10.44 6.43
CA ALA A 492 -13.55 10.42 6.55
C ALA A 492 -13.08 9.11 7.21
N LEU A 493 -13.68 8.75 8.33
CA LEU A 493 -13.31 7.53 9.08
C LEU A 493 -13.60 6.26 8.28
N ILE A 494 -14.73 6.16 7.59
CA ILE A 494 -15.05 4.97 6.80
C ILE A 494 -14.12 4.84 5.59
N VAL A 495 -13.71 5.94 4.97
CA VAL A 495 -12.69 5.93 3.91
C VAL A 495 -11.31 5.57 4.48
N ALA A 496 -10.97 6.02 5.70
CA ALA A 496 -9.75 5.59 6.39
C ALA A 496 -9.76 4.08 6.67
N VAL A 497 -10.88 3.56 7.13
CA VAL A 497 -11.11 2.11 7.37
C VAL A 497 -10.98 1.30 6.08
N GLN A 498 -11.49 1.83 4.94
CA GLN A 498 -11.25 1.25 3.62
C GLN A 498 -9.76 1.10 3.32
N ALA A 499 -8.97 2.15 3.52
CA ALA A 499 -7.54 2.15 3.23
C ALA A 499 -6.77 1.17 4.13
N VAL A 500 -7.14 1.08 5.41
CA VAL A 500 -6.55 0.13 6.37
C VAL A 500 -6.92 -1.31 6.03
N GLY A 501 -8.19 -1.56 5.68
CA GLY A 501 -8.65 -2.85 5.22
C GLY A 501 -7.93 -3.31 3.94
N ALA A 502 -7.77 -2.39 2.99
CA ALA A 502 -7.03 -2.65 1.76
C ALA A 502 -5.55 -3.02 2.02
N ALA A 503 -4.91 -2.37 3.00
CA ALA A 503 -3.57 -2.76 3.44
C ALA A 503 -3.54 -4.19 3.99
N ALA A 504 -4.51 -4.56 4.84
CA ALA A 504 -4.61 -5.92 5.34
C ALA A 504 -4.76 -6.97 4.22
N GLY A 505 -5.53 -6.65 3.17
CA GLY A 505 -5.73 -7.51 2.00
C GLY A 505 -4.46 -7.81 1.21
N ASN A 506 -3.47 -6.93 1.26
CA ASN A 506 -2.19 -7.15 0.59
C ASN A 506 -1.40 -8.34 1.16
N MET A 507 -1.60 -8.71 2.45
CA MET A 507 -0.97 -9.90 3.03
C MET A 507 -1.41 -11.21 2.37
N VAL A 508 -2.58 -11.23 1.74
CA VAL A 508 -3.17 -12.40 1.06
C VAL A 508 -3.24 -12.21 -0.46
N ALA A 509 -2.73 -11.11 -1.00
CA ALA A 509 -2.74 -10.84 -2.43
C ALA A 509 -1.84 -11.84 -3.18
N ILE A 510 -2.44 -12.64 -4.06
CA ILE A 510 -1.77 -13.79 -4.71
C ILE A 510 -0.50 -13.38 -5.44
N HIS A 511 -0.51 -12.27 -6.18
CA HIS A 511 0.65 -11.85 -6.96
C HIS A 511 1.79 -11.31 -6.08
N ASN A 512 1.52 -10.72 -4.90
CA ASN A 512 2.56 -10.37 -3.94
C ASN A 512 3.24 -11.65 -3.42
N VAL A 513 2.46 -12.69 -3.11
CA VAL A 513 2.99 -14.00 -2.68
C VAL A 513 3.80 -14.65 -3.79
N VAL A 514 3.30 -14.64 -5.04
CA VAL A 514 4.02 -15.16 -6.23
C VAL A 514 5.33 -14.41 -6.43
N ALA A 515 5.30 -13.07 -6.39
CA ALA A 515 6.50 -12.24 -6.55
C ALA A 515 7.55 -12.54 -5.47
N ALA A 516 7.15 -12.59 -4.20
CA ALA A 516 8.04 -12.95 -3.10
C ALA A 516 8.60 -14.38 -3.24
N SER A 517 7.74 -15.35 -3.59
CA SER A 517 8.11 -16.76 -3.77
C SER A 517 9.11 -16.93 -4.92
N ALA A 518 8.95 -16.18 -6.01
CA ALA A 518 9.86 -16.23 -7.16
C ALA A 518 11.29 -15.84 -6.78
N THR A 519 11.47 -14.87 -5.86
CA THR A 519 12.80 -14.39 -5.46
C THR A 519 13.64 -15.42 -4.70
N VAL A 520 13.00 -16.43 -4.12
CA VAL A 520 13.65 -17.49 -3.33
C VAL A 520 13.41 -18.89 -3.90
N GLY A 521 12.81 -18.98 -5.10
CA GLY A 521 12.59 -20.25 -5.79
C GLY A 521 11.50 -21.13 -5.18
N LEU A 522 10.43 -20.53 -4.63
CA LEU A 522 9.27 -21.22 -4.03
C LEU A 522 8.01 -21.20 -4.91
N LEU A 523 8.15 -20.96 -6.21
CA LEU A 523 7.00 -20.96 -7.13
C LEU A 523 6.22 -22.28 -7.08
N GLY A 524 4.88 -22.17 -7.13
CA GLY A 524 3.95 -23.31 -7.04
C GLY A 524 3.58 -23.73 -5.60
N ARG A 525 4.08 -23.00 -4.57
CA ARG A 525 3.77 -23.28 -3.16
C ARG A 525 3.05 -22.11 -2.46
N GLU A 526 2.51 -21.18 -3.24
CA GLU A 526 1.86 -19.95 -2.76
C GLU A 526 0.69 -20.25 -1.82
N GLY A 527 -0.07 -21.30 -2.09
CA GLY A 527 -1.19 -21.73 -1.25
C GLY A 527 -0.82 -22.04 0.20
N SER A 528 0.41 -22.53 0.43
CA SER A 528 0.90 -22.80 1.80
C SER A 528 1.17 -21.51 2.57
N THR A 529 1.67 -20.48 1.91
CA THR A 529 1.87 -19.14 2.49
C THR A 529 0.52 -18.48 2.76
N LEU A 530 -0.39 -18.48 1.78
CA LEU A 530 -1.72 -17.87 1.89
C LEU A 530 -2.54 -18.42 3.06
N ARG A 531 -2.52 -19.74 3.29
CA ARG A 531 -3.21 -20.36 4.44
C ARG A 531 -2.71 -19.84 5.78
N LYS A 532 -1.47 -19.34 5.85
CA LYS A 532 -0.89 -18.79 7.08
C LYS A 532 -1.18 -17.30 7.20
N THR A 533 -1.08 -16.53 6.11
CA THR A 533 -1.31 -15.08 6.12
C THR A 533 -2.78 -14.70 6.30
N ILE A 534 -3.72 -15.60 6.04
CA ILE A 534 -5.16 -15.34 6.27
C ILE A 534 -5.46 -14.97 7.73
N TRP A 535 -4.77 -15.56 8.71
CA TRP A 535 -5.03 -15.31 10.12
C TRP A 535 -4.68 -13.88 10.55
N PRO A 536 -3.46 -13.35 10.28
CA PRO A 536 -3.16 -11.95 10.57
C PRO A 536 -4.01 -10.98 9.74
N THR A 537 -4.45 -11.36 8.53
CA THR A 537 -5.38 -10.55 7.75
C THR A 537 -6.74 -10.45 8.44
N LEU A 538 -7.31 -11.58 8.90
CA LEU A 538 -8.58 -11.59 9.64
C LEU A 538 -8.47 -10.80 10.96
N TYR A 539 -7.36 -10.96 11.70
CA TYR A 539 -7.08 -10.13 12.86
C TYR A 539 -7.15 -8.65 12.50
N TYR A 540 -6.41 -8.24 11.48
CA TYR A 540 -6.30 -6.84 11.09
C TYR A 540 -7.65 -6.24 10.68
N VAL A 541 -8.39 -6.95 9.83
CA VAL A 541 -9.71 -6.53 9.35
C VAL A 541 -10.72 -6.45 10.51
N LEU A 542 -10.78 -7.47 11.36
CA LEU A 542 -11.73 -7.50 12.48
C LEU A 542 -11.48 -6.37 13.48
N PHE A 543 -10.22 -6.19 13.90
CA PHE A 543 -9.89 -5.14 14.87
C PHE A 543 -10.05 -3.74 14.29
N THR A 544 -9.76 -3.53 13.00
CA THR A 544 -10.07 -2.28 12.30
C THR A 544 -11.56 -1.97 12.33
N GLY A 545 -12.43 -2.96 12.07
CA GLY A 545 -13.87 -2.80 12.12
C GLY A 545 -14.38 -2.51 13.54
N ILE A 546 -13.82 -3.19 14.56
CA ILE A 546 -14.16 -2.92 15.98
C ILE A 546 -13.78 -1.49 16.36
N ILE A 547 -12.57 -1.03 15.96
CA ILE A 547 -12.13 0.35 16.21
C ILE A 547 -13.07 1.34 15.54
N ALA A 548 -13.50 1.09 14.30
CA ALA A 548 -14.46 1.94 13.61
C ALA A 548 -15.81 2.03 14.35
N MET A 549 -16.33 0.89 14.84
CA MET A 549 -17.55 0.85 15.66
C MET A 549 -17.41 1.67 16.94
N ILE A 550 -16.30 1.49 17.65
CA ILE A 550 -16.01 2.24 18.89
C ILE A 550 -15.86 3.73 18.57
N ALA A 551 -15.11 4.09 17.55
CA ALA A 551 -14.87 5.48 17.17
C ALA A 551 -16.18 6.21 16.84
N ILE A 552 -17.07 5.59 16.07
CA ILE A 552 -18.34 6.19 15.66
C ILE A 552 -19.34 6.21 16.80
N TYR A 553 -19.62 5.06 17.43
CA TYR A 553 -20.77 4.93 18.33
C TYR A 553 -20.45 5.16 19.82
N VAL A 554 -19.18 5.07 20.21
CA VAL A 554 -18.78 5.31 21.62
C VAL A 554 -18.07 6.64 21.76
N LEU A 555 -17.13 6.96 20.86
CA LEU A 555 -16.34 8.19 20.94
C LEU A 555 -16.97 9.36 20.17
N GLY A 556 -17.98 9.12 19.33
CA GLY A 556 -18.67 10.16 18.57
C GLY A 556 -17.77 10.84 17.53
N VAL A 557 -16.82 10.10 16.94
CA VAL A 557 -15.95 10.65 15.89
C VAL A 557 -16.80 11.05 14.69
N SER A 558 -16.66 12.31 14.28
CA SER A 558 -17.38 12.92 13.18
C SER A 558 -16.41 13.69 12.27
N ASP A 559 -16.88 14.10 11.10
CA ASP A 559 -16.14 14.94 10.16
C ASP A 559 -16.98 16.15 9.70
N PRO A 560 -16.41 17.13 8.97
CA PRO A 560 -17.14 18.33 8.55
C PRO A 560 -18.40 18.09 7.71
N LEU A 561 -18.56 16.90 7.13
CA LEU A 561 -19.68 16.54 6.25
C LEU A 561 -20.83 15.84 6.99
N VAL A 562 -20.64 15.46 8.25
CA VAL A 562 -21.70 14.95 9.11
C VAL A 562 -22.54 16.15 9.58
N ALA A 563 -23.79 16.22 9.15
CA ALA A 563 -24.70 17.27 9.62
C ALA A 563 -24.87 17.17 11.15
N ASN A 564 -24.55 18.23 11.88
CA ASN A 564 -24.81 18.38 13.31
C ASN A 564 -26.31 18.51 13.57
#